data_e2f97162d600451598ed30948c0c40bc
#
_entry.id   e2f97162d600451598ed30948c0c40bc
#
_cell.length_a   1.000
_cell.length_b   1.000
_cell.length_c   1.000
_cell.angle_alpha   90.00
_cell.angle_beta   90.00
_cell.angle_gamma   90.00
#
_symmetry.space_group_name_H-M   'P 1'
#
loop_
_entity.id
_entity.type
_entity.pdbx_description
1 polymer ?
#
loop_
_entity_poly.entity_id
_entity_poly.type
_entity_poly.pdbx_seq_one_letter_code
_entity_poly.pdbx_strand_id
1 'polypeptide(L)'
;MKLLIGIVNSDDANELLNEMNKASFQATKLSTSGGFLKTGNVTFLVGVEEERLDELIEIFRNCCSRRTQMVPTSPPFIGEGFLSASPVEITIGGATIFVIDMEKFIKL
;
A
#
# COMPACT_ATOMS: atom_id res chain seq x y z
N MET A 1 -4.67 12.87 19.04
CA MET A 1 -4.32 12.68 17.64
C MET A 1 -3.42 11.47 17.46
N LYS A 2 -3.59 10.75 16.41
CA LYS A 2 -2.83 9.55 16.13
C LYS A 2 -2.01 9.72 14.87
N LEU A 3 -0.91 8.99 14.79
CA LEU A 3 -0.16 8.88 13.55
C LEU A 3 -0.38 7.49 12.98
N LEU A 4 -0.94 7.45 11.78
CA LEU A 4 -1.08 6.19 11.06
C LEU A 4 0.07 6.07 10.08
N ILE A 5 0.76 4.96 10.15
CA ILE A 5 1.82 4.61 9.19
C ILE A 5 1.28 3.43 8.40
N GLY A 6 1.03 3.66 7.11
CA GLY A 6 0.45 2.63 6.26
C GLY A 6 1.40 2.25 5.14
N ILE A 7 1.69 0.96 5.03
CA ILE A 7 2.56 0.42 3.99
C ILE A 7 1.68 -0.39 3.05
N VAL A 8 1.67 -0.01 1.78
CA VAL A 8 0.79 -0.60 0.78
C VAL A 8 1.58 -0.95 -0.47
N ASN A 9 0.97 -1.76 -1.32
CA ASN A 9 1.54 -2.07 -2.61
C ASN A 9 1.48 -0.82 -3.49
N SER A 10 2.52 -0.60 -4.29
CA SER A 10 2.58 0.58 -5.16
C SER A 10 1.42 0.64 -6.16
N ASP A 11 0.88 -0.50 -6.55
CA ASP A 11 -0.25 -0.53 -7.47
C ASP A 11 -1.51 0.07 -6.87
N ASP A 12 -1.62 0.08 -5.55
CA ASP A 12 -2.78 0.60 -4.85
C ASP A 12 -2.59 2.04 -4.38
N ALA A 13 -1.37 2.56 -4.47
CA ALA A 13 -1.02 3.82 -3.82
C ALA A 13 -1.78 5.02 -4.38
N ASN A 14 -1.94 5.09 -5.70
CA ASN A 14 -2.60 6.24 -6.31
C ASN A 14 -4.09 6.31 -5.95
N GLU A 15 -4.77 5.18 -6.01
CA GLU A 15 -6.17 5.13 -5.64
C GLU A 15 -6.35 5.47 -4.16
N LEU A 16 -5.49 4.91 -3.32
CA LEU A 16 -5.53 5.18 -1.89
C LEU A 16 -5.34 6.67 -1.61
N LEU A 17 -4.34 7.28 -2.25
CA LEU A 17 -4.10 8.72 -2.06
C LEU A 17 -5.30 9.55 -2.50
N ASN A 18 -5.89 9.21 -3.63
CA ASN A 18 -7.07 9.92 -4.12
C ASN A 18 -8.23 9.81 -3.12
N GLU A 19 -8.48 8.63 -2.60
CA GLU A 19 -9.57 8.44 -1.64
C GLU A 19 -9.30 9.16 -0.33
N MET A 20 -8.05 9.18 0.14
CA MET A 20 -7.70 9.94 1.33
C MET A 20 -7.89 11.43 1.09
N ASN A 21 -7.52 11.94 -0.07
CA ASN A 21 -7.70 13.35 -0.39
C ASN A 21 -9.18 13.73 -0.48
N LYS A 22 -10.00 12.87 -1.07
CA LYS A 22 -11.44 13.12 -1.13
C LYS A 22 -12.07 13.22 0.25
N ALA A 23 -11.57 12.45 1.19
CA ALA A 23 -12.06 12.46 2.56
C ALA A 23 -11.38 13.51 3.42
N SER A 24 -10.55 14.35 2.82
CA SER A 24 -9.83 15.44 3.49
C SER A 24 -8.78 14.96 4.50
N PHE A 25 -8.24 13.79 4.30
CA PHE A 25 -7.07 13.36 5.03
C PHE A 25 -5.82 13.87 4.33
N GLN A 26 -4.86 14.33 5.12
CA GLN A 26 -3.58 14.77 4.58
C GLN A 26 -2.55 13.68 4.79
N ALA A 27 -2.12 13.08 3.70
CA ALA A 27 -1.17 11.99 3.74
C ALA A 27 0.16 12.44 3.16
N THR A 28 1.24 12.05 3.81
CA THR A 28 2.59 12.25 3.30
C THR A 28 3.08 10.92 2.75
N LYS A 29 3.40 10.92 1.48
CA LYS A 29 3.90 9.73 0.82
C LYS A 29 5.42 9.71 0.95
N LEU A 30 5.95 8.62 1.45
CA LEU A 30 7.40 8.44 1.53
C LEU A 30 7.86 7.65 0.33
N SER A 31 8.74 8.27 -0.44
CA SER A 31 9.38 7.61 -1.58
C SER A 31 10.83 7.42 -1.22
N THR A 32 11.26 6.18 -1.15
CA THR A 32 12.66 5.89 -0.91
C THR A 32 13.24 5.19 -2.12
N SER A 33 14.40 5.65 -2.54
CA SER A 33 15.11 5.04 -3.65
C SER A 33 16.19 4.08 -3.18
N GLY A 34 16.40 3.99 -1.89
CA GLY A 34 17.36 3.05 -1.34
C GLY A 34 16.70 1.71 -1.04
N GLY A 35 17.45 0.67 -0.87
CA GLY A 35 16.90 -0.66 -0.61
C GLY A 35 16.23 -0.82 0.75
N PHE A 36 15.82 0.25 1.36
CA PHE A 36 15.23 0.22 2.69
C PHE A 36 13.83 -0.35 2.70
N LEU A 37 13.04 -0.02 1.68
CA LEU A 37 11.72 -0.61 1.50
C LEU A 37 11.77 -1.57 0.34
N LYS A 38 11.03 -2.65 0.46
CA LYS A 38 10.94 -3.58 -0.65
C LYS A 38 10.44 -2.86 -1.88
N THR A 39 11.03 -3.19 -3.01
CA THR A 39 10.57 -2.69 -4.28
C THR A 39 9.08 -2.99 -4.43
N GLY A 40 8.30 -1.99 -4.78
CA GLY A 40 6.88 -2.16 -4.98
C GLY A 40 6.01 -1.77 -3.80
N ASN A 41 6.59 -1.30 -2.70
CA ASN A 41 5.82 -0.81 -1.57
C ASN A 41 5.93 0.71 -1.44
N VAL A 42 4.86 1.30 -0.93
CA VAL A 42 4.78 2.73 -0.67
C VAL A 42 4.31 2.92 0.77
N THR A 43 4.91 3.87 1.47
CA THR A 43 4.52 4.18 2.83
C THR A 43 3.86 5.55 2.90
N PHE A 44 2.76 5.62 3.62
CA PHE A 44 2.07 6.88 3.89
C PHE A 44 2.11 7.18 5.38
N LEU A 45 2.32 8.45 5.71
CA LEU A 45 2.17 8.96 7.06
C LEU A 45 0.93 9.84 7.09
N VAL A 46 0.02 9.58 8.00
CA VAL A 46 -1.22 10.34 8.10
C VAL A 46 -1.47 10.70 9.55
N GLY A 47 -1.51 11.99 9.84
CA GLY A 47 -1.98 12.46 11.13
C GLY A 47 -3.51 12.44 11.12
N VAL A 48 -4.13 11.85 12.13
CA VAL A 48 -5.57 11.65 12.11
C VAL A 48 -6.13 11.81 13.52
N GLU A 49 -7.29 12.44 13.61
CA GLU A 49 -8.00 12.52 14.88
C GLU A 49 -8.56 11.14 15.23
N GLU A 50 -8.60 10.84 16.50
CA GLU A 50 -9.04 9.52 16.95
C GLU A 50 -10.44 9.20 16.46
N GLU A 51 -11.31 10.18 16.40
CA GLU A 51 -12.69 9.98 15.94
C GLU A 51 -12.80 9.61 14.48
N ARG A 52 -11.76 9.90 13.69
CA ARG A 52 -11.75 9.59 12.27
C ARG A 52 -10.84 8.43 11.91
N LEU A 53 -10.23 7.81 12.90
CA LEU A 53 -9.27 6.74 12.65
C LEU A 53 -9.92 5.56 11.93
N ASP A 54 -11.10 5.16 12.38
CA ASP A 54 -11.79 4.02 11.76
C ASP A 54 -12.16 4.30 10.31
N GLU A 55 -12.54 5.53 10.02
CA GLU A 55 -12.83 5.95 8.65
C GLU A 55 -11.59 5.80 7.76
N LEU A 56 -10.45 6.23 8.26
CA LEU A 56 -9.20 6.13 7.52
C LEU A 56 -8.80 4.67 7.28
N ILE A 57 -8.93 3.85 8.31
CA ILE A 57 -8.62 2.42 8.18
C ILE A 57 -9.53 1.77 7.15
N GLU A 58 -10.79 2.18 7.09
CA GLU A 58 -11.72 1.64 6.12
C GLU A 58 -11.33 2.01 4.70
N ILE A 59 -10.81 3.22 4.49
CA ILE A 59 -10.29 3.62 3.18
C ILE A 59 -9.15 2.70 2.77
N PHE A 60 -8.24 2.41 3.66
CA PHE A 60 -7.17 1.45 3.39
C PHE A 60 -7.73 0.07 3.02
N ARG A 61 -8.71 -0.38 3.79
CA ARG A 61 -9.30 -1.70 3.56
C ARG A 61 -9.94 -1.80 2.17
N ASN A 62 -10.62 -0.75 1.75
CA ASN A 62 -11.31 -0.75 0.46
C ASN A 62 -10.35 -0.64 -0.71
N CYS A 63 -9.23 0.06 -0.55
CA CYS A 63 -8.30 0.29 -1.64
C CYS A 63 -7.19 -0.74 -1.72
N CYS A 64 -6.89 -1.42 -0.63
CA CYS A 64 -5.66 -2.21 -0.51
C CYS A 64 -5.92 -3.65 -0.07
N SER A 65 -7.09 -4.20 -0.36
CA SER A 65 -7.40 -5.56 0.04
C SER A 65 -6.43 -6.55 -0.57
N ARG A 66 -6.03 -7.52 0.23
CA ARG A 66 -5.20 -8.61 -0.27
C ARG A 66 -5.99 -9.42 -1.29
N ARG A 67 -5.35 -9.74 -2.39
CA ARG A 67 -5.96 -10.50 -3.47
C ARG A 67 -4.93 -11.35 -4.15
N THR A 68 -5.39 -12.40 -4.84
CA THR A 68 -4.51 -13.24 -5.63
C THR A 68 -4.58 -12.81 -7.09
N GLN A 69 -3.48 -12.95 -7.77
CA GLN A 69 -3.40 -12.64 -9.18
C GLN A 69 -2.63 -13.75 -9.89
N MET A 70 -3.14 -14.14 -11.03
CA MET A 70 -2.46 -15.11 -11.87
C MET A 70 -1.47 -14.37 -12.74
N VAL A 71 -0.21 -14.72 -12.59
CA VAL A 71 0.85 -14.11 -13.37
C VAL A 71 1.43 -15.17 -14.28
N PRO A 72 1.43 -14.95 -15.60
CA PRO A 72 2.04 -15.92 -16.48
C PRO A 72 3.53 -15.96 -16.26
N THR A 73 4.07 -17.14 -16.15
CA THR A 73 5.50 -17.34 -16.10
C THR A 73 5.96 -17.60 -17.51
N SER A 74 6.72 -16.68 -18.03
CA SER A 74 7.26 -16.78 -19.36
C SER A 74 8.76 -16.87 -19.25
N PRO A 75 9.34 -18.01 -19.44
CA PRO A 75 10.79 -18.06 -19.42
C PRO A 75 11.35 -17.24 -20.58
N PRO A 76 12.48 -16.62 -20.39
CA PRO A 76 13.03 -15.74 -21.39
C PRO A 76 13.40 -16.46 -22.67
N PHE A 77 13.65 -17.74 -22.62
CA PHE A 77 13.82 -18.50 -23.83
C PHE A 77 12.82 -19.62 -23.81
N ILE A 78 12.36 -19.88 -24.97
CA ILE A 78 11.27 -20.77 -25.11
C ILE A 78 11.75 -22.13 -25.39
N GLY A 79 12.61 -22.66 -24.96
CA GLY A 79 12.99 -24.01 -25.23
C GLY A 79 11.86 -24.97 -24.91
N GLU A 80 12.18 -26.14 -24.63
CA GLU A 80 11.19 -27.16 -24.34
C GLU A 80 10.44 -26.84 -23.07
N GLY A 81 10.97 -25.97 -22.26
CA GLY A 81 10.33 -25.61 -21.01
C GLY A 81 9.07 -24.80 -21.17
N PHE A 82 8.84 -24.29 -22.35
CA PHE A 82 7.67 -23.45 -22.52
C PHE A 82 6.37 -24.19 -22.31
N LEU A 83 6.40 -25.46 -22.49
CA LEU A 83 5.19 -26.24 -22.33
C LEU A 83 4.66 -26.23 -20.92
N SER A 84 5.51 -25.95 -19.98
CA SER A 84 5.08 -25.94 -18.60
C SER A 84 4.93 -24.54 -18.06
N ALA A 85 4.85 -23.54 -18.90
CA ALA A 85 4.67 -22.17 -18.48
C ALA A 85 3.24 -21.99 -17.98
N SER A 86 2.95 -22.49 -16.81
CA SER A 86 1.65 -22.31 -16.19
C SER A 86 1.63 -21.00 -15.46
N PRO A 87 0.48 -20.32 -15.41
CA PRO A 87 0.37 -19.13 -14.59
C PRO A 87 0.66 -19.46 -13.13
N VAL A 88 1.33 -18.55 -12.48
CA VAL A 88 1.63 -18.66 -11.06
C VAL A 88 0.68 -17.77 -10.31
N GLU A 89 0.07 -18.32 -9.25
CA GLU A 89 -0.79 -17.55 -8.39
C GLU A 89 0.05 -16.81 -7.38
N ILE A 90 -0.07 -15.48 -7.35
CA ILE A 90 0.62 -14.66 -6.37
C ILE A 90 -0.40 -13.85 -5.61
N THR A 91 -0.08 -13.55 -4.36
CA THR A 91 -0.90 -12.68 -3.53
C THR A 91 -0.35 -11.28 -3.60
N ILE A 92 -1.19 -10.33 -3.97
CA ILE A 92 -0.82 -8.93 -4.05
C ILE A 92 -1.77 -8.10 -3.22
N GLY A 93 -1.39 -6.87 -2.95
CA GLY A 93 -2.20 -5.96 -2.18
C GLY A 93 -2.07 -6.19 -0.69
N GLY A 94 -3.08 -5.74 0.03
CA GLY A 94 -3.04 -5.70 1.48
C GLY A 94 -2.35 -4.45 1.96
N ALA A 95 -2.38 -4.24 3.26
CA ALA A 95 -1.75 -3.09 3.88
C ALA A 95 -1.26 -3.48 5.26
N THR A 96 -0.14 -2.91 5.65
CA THR A 96 0.33 -3.01 7.02
C THR A 96 0.16 -1.63 7.64
N ILE A 97 -0.56 -1.56 8.74
CA ILE A 97 -0.90 -0.30 9.37
C ILE A 97 -0.40 -0.31 10.80
N PHE A 98 0.34 0.73 11.14
CA PHE A 98 0.75 1.00 12.51
C PHE A 98 0.06 2.28 12.95
N VAL A 99 -0.48 2.27 14.15
CA VAL A 99 -1.10 3.45 14.73
C VAL A 99 -0.42 3.72 16.05
N ILE A 100 0.12 4.91 16.19
CA ILE A 100 0.79 5.31 17.41
C ILE A 100 0.23 6.65 17.90
N ASP A 101 0.33 6.87 19.19
CA ASP A 101 -0.06 8.16 19.76
C ASP A 101 0.92 9.23 19.33
N MET A 102 0.38 10.36 18.94
CA MET A 102 1.18 11.49 18.51
C MET A 102 1.13 12.56 19.58
N GLU A 103 2.29 12.90 20.11
CA GLU A 103 2.38 13.88 21.16
C GLU A 103 2.08 15.28 20.64
N LYS A 104 2.59 15.60 19.46
CA LYS A 104 2.37 16.89 18.81
C LYS A 104 2.29 16.74 17.32
N PHE A 105 1.47 17.57 16.72
CA PHE A 105 1.41 17.69 15.26
C PHE A 105 1.50 19.16 14.93
N ILE A 106 2.57 19.55 14.24
CA ILE A 106 2.83 20.96 13.94
C ILE A 106 2.98 21.08 12.43
N LYS A 107 2.18 21.94 11.86
CA LYS A 107 2.26 22.25 10.43
C LYS A 107 2.60 23.73 10.29
N LEU A 108 3.77 24.04 9.84
CA LEU A 108 4.26 25.42 9.73
C LEU A 108 3.89 26.02 8.39
#